data_29306aa797185bf7fc7b2e5d42e1af32
#
_entry.id   29306aa797185bf7fc7b2e5d42e1af32
#
_cell.length_a   1.000
_cell.length_b   1.000
_cell.length_c   1.000
_cell.angle_alpha   90.00
_cell.angle_beta   90.00
_cell.angle_gamma   90.00
#
_symmetry.space_group_name_H-M   'P 1'
#
loop_
_entity.id
_entity.type
_entity.pdbx_description
1 polymer ?
#
loop_
_entity_poly.entity_id
_entity_poly.type
_entity_poly.pdbx_seq_one_letter_code
_entity_poly.pdbx_strand_id
1 'polypeptide(L)'
;MTMRHQISVFVRFGVVSLAILLLLGGFSAAAFAQGTPTPPAPPPPAFTLPKENAVPVWHKYMYSRLQTILLRSAEKMPEENYGFKPTDAVRSFGQILGHVADAQYGFCSIALGEKNPAPKIEQSKTSKADLTAALKDAFAYCDKAYGGMTDASGTQPVKLFGTDAPRLGVLIVNTAHTMEHYGNLVTYMRLKNVVPPSSEPGAMAPPKQ
;
A
#
# COMPACT_ATOMS: atom_id res chain seq x y z
N MET A 1 -13.92 -11.20 68.12
CA MET A 1 -15.02 -10.37 68.66
C MET A 1 -15.71 -9.66 67.51
N THR A 2 -16.89 -10.12 67.24
CA THR A 2 -17.85 -9.86 66.18
C THR A 2 -18.35 -8.43 66.17
N MET A 3 -18.55 -7.84 65.01
CA MET A 3 -19.78 -7.03 64.75
C MET A 3 -20.06 -6.88 63.26
N ARG A 4 -21.10 -7.58 62.81
CA ARG A 4 -21.81 -7.42 61.50
C ARG A 4 -22.66 -6.16 61.57
N HIS A 5 -22.58 -5.31 60.54
CA HIS A 5 -23.62 -4.31 60.27
C HIS A 5 -24.40 -4.70 59.02
N GLN A 6 -25.65 -5.10 59.25
CA GLN A 6 -26.68 -5.26 58.20
C GLN A 6 -27.27 -3.87 57.92
N ILE A 7 -27.29 -3.45 56.65
CA ILE A 7 -28.06 -2.30 56.21
C ILE A 7 -29.21 -2.81 55.34
N SER A 8 -30.42 -2.72 55.94
CA SER A 8 -31.70 -2.98 55.27
C SER A 8 -32.04 -1.79 54.36
N VAL A 9 -32.19 -2.02 53.05
CA VAL A 9 -32.74 -1.05 52.10
C VAL A 9 -34.23 -1.29 51.93
N PHE A 10 -35.06 -0.37 52.39
CA PHE A 10 -36.49 -0.36 52.16
C PHE A 10 -36.77 0.13 50.72
N VAL A 11 -37.34 -0.73 49.90
CA VAL A 11 -37.88 -0.35 48.58
C VAL A 11 -39.32 0.15 48.78
N ARG A 12 -39.55 1.42 48.57
CA ARG A 12 -40.90 2.02 48.49
C ARG A 12 -41.40 1.97 47.05
N PHE A 13 -42.41 1.13 46.80
CA PHE A 13 -43.20 1.18 45.56
C PHE A 13 -44.11 2.40 45.57
N GLY A 14 -43.82 3.35 44.70
CA GLY A 14 -44.71 4.45 44.36
C GLY A 14 -45.52 4.11 43.11
N VAL A 15 -46.80 3.93 43.24
CA VAL A 15 -47.74 3.76 42.12
C VAL A 15 -47.98 5.13 41.49
N VAL A 16 -47.43 5.34 40.27
CA VAL A 16 -47.74 6.51 39.45
C VAL A 16 -48.75 6.10 38.40
N SER A 17 -50.00 6.59 38.59
CA SER A 17 -51.04 6.46 37.57
C SER A 17 -50.73 7.36 36.39
N LEU A 18 -50.40 6.75 35.24
CA LEU A 18 -50.14 7.45 33.99
C LEU A 18 -51.44 7.54 33.18
N ALA A 19 -52.04 8.73 33.12
CA ALA A 19 -53.14 9.05 32.21
C ALA A 19 -52.61 9.08 30.77
N ILE A 20 -53.03 8.15 29.92
CA ILE A 20 -52.69 8.08 28.50
C ILE A 20 -53.60 9.05 27.74
N LEU A 21 -53.07 10.17 27.32
CA LEU A 21 -53.69 11.09 26.35
C LEU A 21 -53.39 10.58 24.94
N LEU A 22 -54.39 10.02 24.26
CA LEU A 22 -54.31 9.64 22.85
C LEU A 22 -54.36 10.89 21.98
N LEU A 23 -53.19 11.39 21.58
CA LEU A 23 -53.03 12.32 20.48
C LEU A 23 -52.87 11.52 19.18
N LEU A 24 -53.92 11.48 18.36
CA LEU A 24 -53.92 10.99 17.00
C LEU A 24 -53.12 12.02 16.12
N GLY A 25 -51.80 11.92 16.16
CA GLY A 25 -50.93 12.63 15.22
C GLY A 25 -50.67 11.74 14.01
N GLY A 26 -51.22 12.14 12.84
CA GLY A 26 -50.98 11.42 11.59
C GLY A 26 -49.51 11.36 11.24
N PHE A 27 -48.87 10.18 11.35
CA PHE A 27 -47.56 9.92 10.79
C PHE A 27 -47.68 9.75 9.27
N SER A 28 -47.36 10.79 8.53
CA SER A 28 -47.07 10.62 7.08
C SER A 28 -45.83 9.80 6.96
N ALA A 29 -45.97 8.53 6.63
CA ALA A 29 -44.86 7.65 6.27
C ALA A 29 -44.25 8.14 4.95
N ALA A 30 -43.21 8.97 5.02
CA ALA A 30 -42.35 9.23 3.88
C ALA A 30 -41.65 7.89 3.54
N ALA A 31 -42.13 7.24 2.50
CA ALA A 31 -41.48 6.06 1.94
C ALA A 31 -40.11 6.50 1.41
N PHE A 32 -39.04 6.27 2.18
CA PHE A 32 -37.69 6.31 1.66
C PHE A 32 -37.59 5.19 0.60
N ALA A 33 -37.59 5.58 -0.67
CA ALA A 33 -37.26 4.69 -1.76
C ALA A 33 -35.79 4.24 -1.51
N GLN A 34 -35.63 3.06 -0.91
CA GLN A 34 -34.33 2.40 -0.82
C GLN A 34 -33.97 2.02 -2.26
N GLY A 35 -33.04 2.78 -2.85
CA GLY A 35 -32.45 2.43 -4.14
C GLY A 35 -31.99 0.97 -4.08
N THR A 36 -32.38 0.17 -5.06
CA THR A 36 -31.92 -1.20 -5.17
C THR A 36 -30.40 -1.22 -5.11
N PRO A 37 -29.77 -2.02 -4.23
CA PRO A 37 -28.32 -2.12 -4.17
C PRO A 37 -27.79 -2.46 -5.58
N THR A 38 -26.93 -1.62 -6.11
CA THR A 38 -26.23 -1.94 -7.37
C THR A 38 -25.47 -3.27 -7.17
N PRO A 39 -25.67 -4.27 -8.05
CA PRO A 39 -24.92 -5.52 -7.94
C PRO A 39 -23.41 -5.22 -7.89
N PRO A 40 -22.64 -5.97 -7.09
CA PRO A 40 -21.19 -5.80 -7.07
C PRO A 40 -20.64 -6.01 -8.48
N ALA A 41 -19.70 -5.14 -8.89
CA ALA A 41 -19.04 -5.27 -10.18
C ALA A 41 -18.43 -6.69 -10.31
N PRO A 42 -18.50 -7.30 -11.52
CA PRO A 42 -17.89 -8.60 -11.73
C PRO A 42 -16.41 -8.56 -11.36
N PRO A 43 -15.84 -9.65 -10.82
CA PRO A 43 -14.42 -9.70 -10.51
C PRO A 43 -13.62 -9.44 -11.79
N PRO A 44 -12.49 -8.72 -11.70
CA PRO A 44 -11.62 -8.50 -12.85
C PRO A 44 -11.17 -9.86 -13.43
N PRO A 45 -10.90 -9.94 -14.75
CA PRO A 45 -10.46 -11.18 -15.37
C PRO A 45 -9.20 -11.70 -14.67
N ALA A 46 -9.14 -13.01 -14.47
CA ALA A 46 -7.97 -13.66 -13.88
C ALA A 46 -6.75 -13.44 -14.78
N PHE A 47 -5.60 -13.17 -14.17
CA PHE A 47 -4.33 -13.09 -14.90
C PHE A 47 -4.04 -14.44 -15.56
N THR A 48 -3.84 -14.45 -16.88
CA THR A 48 -3.52 -15.66 -17.65
C THR A 48 -2.03 -15.66 -17.97
N LEU A 49 -1.33 -16.72 -17.56
CA LEU A 49 0.09 -16.90 -17.82
C LEU A 49 0.30 -17.31 -19.29
N PRO A 50 1.13 -16.60 -20.08
CA PRO A 50 1.45 -16.99 -21.44
C PRO A 50 2.34 -18.26 -21.48
N LYS A 51 2.38 -18.95 -22.63
CA LYS A 51 3.26 -20.12 -22.81
C LYS A 51 4.73 -19.74 -22.93
N GLU A 52 5.03 -18.58 -23.54
CA GLU A 52 6.37 -18.05 -23.72
C GLU A 52 6.60 -16.86 -22.79
N ASN A 53 7.82 -16.67 -22.35
CA ASN A 53 8.20 -15.60 -21.41
C ASN A 53 7.35 -15.60 -20.11
N ALA A 54 6.90 -16.78 -19.68
CA ALA A 54 6.00 -16.93 -18.55
C ALA A 54 6.57 -16.32 -17.26
N VAL A 55 7.85 -16.56 -16.97
CA VAL A 55 8.53 -16.05 -15.77
C VAL A 55 8.71 -14.52 -15.83
N PRO A 56 9.27 -13.91 -16.90
CA PRO A 56 9.35 -12.47 -17.03
C PRO A 56 7.99 -11.78 -16.95
N VAL A 57 6.95 -12.31 -17.60
CA VAL A 57 5.60 -11.74 -17.59
C VAL A 57 4.97 -11.80 -16.20
N TRP A 58 5.10 -12.92 -15.50
CA TRP A 58 4.65 -13.03 -14.11
C TRP A 58 5.40 -12.05 -13.21
N HIS A 59 6.71 -11.92 -13.39
CA HIS A 59 7.53 -11.03 -12.59
C HIS A 59 7.17 -9.55 -12.82
N LYS A 60 6.95 -9.15 -14.08
CA LYS A 60 6.40 -7.83 -14.42
C LYS A 60 5.06 -7.57 -13.75
N TYR A 61 4.17 -8.56 -13.73
CA TYR A 61 2.88 -8.44 -13.03
C TYR A 61 3.08 -8.15 -11.53
N MET A 62 3.95 -8.90 -10.86
CA MET A 62 4.26 -8.67 -9.44
C MET A 62 4.88 -7.30 -9.18
N TYR A 63 5.80 -6.88 -10.04
CA TYR A 63 6.41 -5.54 -10.00
C TYR A 63 5.36 -4.44 -10.16
N SER A 64 4.46 -4.52 -11.11
CA SER A 64 3.40 -3.51 -11.34
C SER A 64 2.47 -3.35 -10.13
N ARG A 65 2.24 -4.42 -9.40
CA ARG A 65 1.48 -4.36 -8.14
C ARG A 65 2.22 -3.60 -7.05
N LEU A 66 3.53 -3.87 -6.90
CA LEU A 66 4.38 -3.14 -5.97
C LEU A 66 4.45 -1.66 -6.31
N GLN A 67 4.67 -1.33 -7.58
CA GLN A 67 4.62 0.05 -8.08
C GLN A 67 3.34 0.75 -7.64
N THR A 68 2.18 0.13 -7.87
CA THR A 68 0.88 0.68 -7.49
C THR A 68 0.78 0.97 -6.00
N ILE A 69 1.12 -0.01 -5.14
CA ILE A 69 0.98 0.18 -3.69
C ILE A 69 2.01 1.15 -3.12
N LEU A 70 3.23 1.21 -3.68
CA LEU A 70 4.25 2.19 -3.28
C LEU A 70 3.82 3.63 -3.62
N LEU A 71 3.40 3.87 -4.86
CA LEU A 71 2.94 5.20 -5.28
C LEU A 71 1.74 5.66 -4.46
N ARG A 72 0.76 4.77 -4.23
CA ARG A 72 -0.38 5.08 -3.36
C ARG A 72 0.03 5.33 -1.91
N SER A 73 1.07 4.66 -1.40
CA SER A 73 1.59 4.92 -0.05
C SER A 73 2.18 6.31 0.06
N ALA A 74 2.97 6.72 -0.95
CA ALA A 74 3.52 8.07 -1.01
C ALA A 74 2.41 9.13 -1.07
N GLU A 75 1.40 8.95 -1.91
CA GLU A 75 0.27 9.89 -2.04
C GLU A 75 -0.56 9.97 -0.75
N LYS A 76 -0.79 8.83 -0.10
CA LYS A 76 -1.69 8.70 1.06
C LYS A 76 -1.11 9.23 2.36
N MET A 77 0.20 9.11 2.56
CA MET A 77 0.85 9.61 3.76
C MET A 77 0.78 11.14 3.80
N PRO A 78 0.26 11.76 4.89
CA PRO A 78 0.30 13.20 5.07
C PRO A 78 1.73 13.73 5.05
N GLU A 79 1.94 14.93 4.49
CA GLU A 79 3.27 15.50 4.31
C GLU A 79 4.02 15.69 5.62
N GLU A 80 3.35 16.12 6.68
CA GLU A 80 3.91 16.28 8.03
C GLU A 80 4.48 14.97 8.61
N ASN A 81 4.11 13.81 8.06
CA ASN A 81 4.61 12.51 8.48
C ASN A 81 5.76 11.97 7.59
N TYR A 82 6.23 12.72 6.59
CA TYR A 82 7.34 12.29 5.75
C TYR A 82 8.68 12.23 6.52
N GLY A 83 8.83 13.08 7.53
CA GLY A 83 9.97 13.04 8.45
C GLY A 83 9.88 11.97 9.55
N PHE A 84 8.74 11.27 9.68
CA PHE A 84 8.53 10.30 10.74
C PHE A 84 9.43 9.07 10.59
N LYS A 85 10.06 8.68 11.70
CA LYS A 85 10.80 7.43 11.90
C LYS A 85 10.49 6.89 13.30
N PRO A 86 10.29 5.57 13.48
CA PRO A 86 9.98 5.00 14.79
C PRO A 86 11.15 5.07 15.78
N THR A 87 12.39 5.08 15.29
CA THR A 87 13.63 5.24 16.08
C THR A 87 14.65 6.03 15.28
N ASP A 88 15.70 6.53 15.94
CA ASP A 88 16.79 7.26 15.27
C ASP A 88 17.65 6.37 14.37
N ALA A 89 17.68 5.08 14.62
CA ALA A 89 18.49 4.10 13.90
C ALA A 89 17.94 3.73 12.50
N VAL A 90 16.73 4.16 12.15
CA VAL A 90 16.10 3.81 10.88
C VAL A 90 15.82 5.05 10.00
N ARG A 91 15.62 4.83 8.70
CA ARG A 91 15.21 5.88 7.75
C ARG A 91 13.85 6.45 8.12
N SER A 92 13.62 7.72 7.82
CA SER A 92 12.26 8.28 7.85
C SER A 92 11.42 7.73 6.69
N PHE A 93 10.10 7.94 6.75
CA PHE A 93 9.19 7.56 5.68
C PHE A 93 9.63 8.12 4.33
N GLY A 94 9.93 9.42 4.26
CA GLY A 94 10.42 10.07 3.03
C GLY A 94 11.77 9.53 2.56
N GLN A 95 12.70 9.27 3.48
CA GLN A 95 13.99 8.66 3.15
C GLN A 95 13.84 7.26 2.55
N ILE A 96 12.89 6.45 3.03
CA ILE A 96 12.60 5.14 2.42
C ILE A 96 12.10 5.31 0.99
N LEU A 97 11.21 6.27 0.71
CA LEU A 97 10.75 6.53 -0.66
C LEU A 97 11.89 6.96 -1.59
N GLY A 98 12.76 7.85 -1.12
CA GLY A 98 13.95 8.27 -1.87
C GLY A 98 14.91 7.12 -2.14
N HIS A 99 15.14 6.27 -1.14
CA HIS A 99 15.96 5.07 -1.24
C HIS A 99 15.40 4.05 -2.24
N VAL A 100 14.10 3.83 -2.24
CA VAL A 100 13.43 2.97 -3.22
C VAL A 100 13.56 3.55 -4.63
N ALA A 101 13.43 4.87 -4.80
CA ALA A 101 13.62 5.50 -6.10
C ALA A 101 15.06 5.35 -6.60
N ASP A 102 16.07 5.56 -5.75
CA ASP A 102 17.49 5.31 -6.08
C ASP A 102 17.72 3.84 -6.47
N ALA A 103 17.13 2.90 -5.76
CA ALA A 103 17.23 1.47 -6.03
C ALA A 103 16.58 1.09 -7.37
N GLN A 104 15.40 1.64 -7.69
CA GLN A 104 14.76 1.44 -9.00
C GLN A 104 15.72 1.84 -10.13
N TYR A 105 16.27 3.05 -10.10
CA TYR A 105 17.22 3.49 -11.11
C TYR A 105 18.48 2.63 -11.13
N GLY A 106 19.03 2.26 -9.96
CA GLY A 106 20.23 1.45 -9.84
C GLY A 106 20.07 0.07 -10.46
N PHE A 107 19.10 -0.70 -10.03
CA PHE A 107 18.87 -2.07 -10.53
C PHE A 107 18.41 -2.09 -11.99
N CYS A 108 17.50 -1.19 -12.36
CA CYS A 108 16.97 -1.20 -13.72
C CYS A 108 18.00 -0.72 -14.75
N SER A 109 18.90 0.20 -14.40
CA SER A 109 20.01 0.58 -15.28
C SER A 109 20.99 -0.59 -15.49
N ILE A 110 21.28 -1.38 -14.47
CA ILE A 110 22.10 -2.61 -14.60
C ILE A 110 21.40 -3.61 -15.53
N ALA A 111 20.10 -3.84 -15.34
CA ALA A 111 19.35 -4.78 -16.19
C ALA A 111 19.27 -4.29 -17.66
N LEU A 112 19.21 -3.00 -17.90
CA LEU A 112 19.19 -2.39 -19.24
C LEU A 112 20.60 -2.31 -19.87
N GLY A 113 21.66 -2.40 -19.07
CA GLY A 113 23.03 -2.12 -19.53
C GLY A 113 23.30 -0.62 -19.74
N GLU A 114 22.58 0.24 -19.03
CA GLU A 114 22.65 1.70 -19.11
C GLU A 114 23.36 2.29 -17.88
N LYS A 115 23.81 3.54 -18.02
CA LYS A 115 24.26 4.32 -16.86
C LYS A 115 23.05 4.78 -16.04
N ASN A 116 23.16 4.72 -14.69
CA ASN A 116 22.11 5.24 -13.81
C ASN A 116 21.85 6.74 -14.08
N PRO A 117 20.65 7.14 -14.52
CA PRO A 117 20.36 8.52 -14.92
C PRO A 117 20.13 9.49 -13.76
N ALA A 118 19.75 8.99 -12.57
CA ALA A 118 19.34 9.85 -11.45
C ALA A 118 19.75 9.27 -10.08
N PRO A 119 21.05 9.29 -9.73
CA PRO A 119 21.53 8.83 -8.43
C PRO A 119 21.25 9.87 -7.32
N LYS A 120 21.20 9.40 -6.05
CA LYS A 120 21.17 10.21 -4.82
C LYS A 120 19.86 10.97 -4.56
N ILE A 121 18.73 10.38 -4.93
CA ILE A 121 17.40 10.94 -4.67
C ILE A 121 17.15 11.01 -3.16
N GLU A 122 17.49 9.97 -2.40
CA GLU A 122 17.36 9.93 -0.95
C GLU A 122 18.06 11.10 -0.25
N GLN A 123 19.22 11.51 -0.80
CA GLN A 123 20.04 12.57 -0.21
C GLN A 123 19.63 13.99 -0.64
N SER A 124 18.96 14.13 -1.78
CA SER A 124 18.69 15.42 -2.42
C SER A 124 17.24 15.88 -2.32
N LYS A 125 16.30 15.00 -1.97
CA LYS A 125 14.86 15.30 -1.94
C LYS A 125 14.26 14.98 -0.58
N THR A 126 13.41 15.88 -0.07
CA THR A 126 12.80 15.76 1.26
C THR A 126 11.29 16.04 1.25
N SER A 127 10.78 16.85 0.31
CA SER A 127 9.37 17.18 0.23
C SER A 127 8.56 16.00 -0.31
N LYS A 128 7.29 15.91 0.11
CA LYS A 128 6.34 14.92 -0.41
C LYS A 128 6.22 15.02 -1.94
N ALA A 129 6.08 16.23 -2.45
CA ALA A 129 5.92 16.47 -3.89
C ALA A 129 7.13 15.93 -4.69
N ASP A 130 8.36 16.30 -4.28
CA ASP A 130 9.58 15.90 -4.98
C ASP A 130 9.85 14.39 -4.88
N LEU A 131 9.62 13.80 -3.71
CA LEU A 131 9.84 12.36 -3.50
C LEU A 131 8.80 11.53 -4.25
N THR A 132 7.53 11.95 -4.27
CA THR A 132 6.48 11.27 -5.03
C THR A 132 6.74 11.36 -6.54
N ALA A 133 7.14 12.52 -7.04
CA ALA A 133 7.53 12.68 -8.46
C ALA A 133 8.74 11.81 -8.82
N ALA A 134 9.81 11.86 -8.02
CA ALA A 134 11.01 11.07 -8.27
C ALA A 134 10.74 9.56 -8.22
N LEU A 135 9.91 9.09 -7.29
CA LEU A 135 9.51 7.69 -7.22
C LEU A 135 8.72 7.27 -8.47
N LYS A 136 7.80 8.12 -8.95
CA LYS A 136 7.02 7.89 -10.17
C LYS A 136 7.92 7.79 -11.40
N ASP A 137 8.87 8.71 -11.53
CA ASP A 137 9.83 8.73 -12.65
C ASP A 137 10.76 7.51 -12.61
N ALA A 138 11.21 7.09 -11.41
CA ALA A 138 12.03 5.90 -11.23
C ALA A 138 11.30 4.61 -11.64
N PHE A 139 10.02 4.48 -11.28
CA PHE A 139 9.18 3.37 -11.73
C PHE A 139 8.96 3.41 -13.24
N ALA A 140 8.69 4.57 -13.83
CA ALA A 140 8.54 4.71 -15.29
C ALA A 140 9.82 4.34 -16.05
N TYR A 141 11.00 4.64 -15.50
CA TYR A 141 12.27 4.17 -16.04
C TYR A 141 12.39 2.64 -16.00
N CYS A 142 12.05 2.04 -14.85
CA CYS A 142 12.05 0.59 -14.66
C CYS A 142 11.04 -0.16 -15.55
N ASP A 143 9.90 0.45 -15.89
CA ASP A 143 8.90 -0.14 -16.79
C ASP A 143 9.51 -0.61 -18.11
N LYS A 144 10.58 0.06 -18.61
CA LYS A 144 11.33 -0.35 -19.80
C LYS A 144 12.05 -1.68 -19.58
N ALA A 145 12.71 -1.85 -18.42
CA ALA A 145 13.46 -3.06 -18.08
C ALA A 145 12.52 -4.26 -17.92
N TYR A 146 11.44 -4.09 -17.17
CA TYR A 146 10.45 -5.16 -16.97
C TYR A 146 9.61 -5.44 -18.21
N GLY A 147 9.30 -4.40 -19.01
CA GLY A 147 8.50 -4.51 -20.24
C GLY A 147 9.22 -5.22 -21.38
N GLY A 148 10.52 -5.03 -21.49
CA GLY A 148 11.36 -5.64 -22.52
C GLY A 148 11.97 -6.99 -22.15
N MET A 149 11.73 -7.53 -20.94
CA MET A 149 12.34 -8.77 -20.50
C MET A 149 11.70 -10.00 -21.16
N THR A 150 12.54 -10.88 -21.69
CA THR A 150 12.14 -12.18 -22.26
C THR A 150 12.93 -13.31 -21.57
N ASP A 151 12.54 -14.57 -21.78
CA ASP A 151 13.31 -15.73 -21.28
C ASP A 151 14.76 -15.68 -21.80
N ALA A 152 14.94 -15.39 -23.09
CA ALA A 152 16.27 -15.31 -23.72
C ALA A 152 17.11 -14.15 -23.18
N SER A 153 16.57 -12.95 -23.08
CA SER A 153 17.29 -11.78 -22.56
C SER A 153 17.49 -11.86 -21.04
N GLY A 154 16.58 -12.49 -20.33
CA GLY A 154 16.59 -12.63 -18.88
C GLY A 154 17.75 -13.50 -18.36
N THR A 155 18.24 -14.43 -19.16
CA THR A 155 19.40 -15.29 -18.81
C THR A 155 20.74 -14.65 -19.11
N GLN A 156 20.79 -13.54 -19.86
CA GLN A 156 22.06 -12.88 -20.19
C GLN A 156 22.76 -12.37 -18.93
N PRO A 157 24.10 -12.59 -18.80
CA PRO A 157 24.82 -12.16 -17.61
C PRO A 157 25.06 -10.65 -17.60
N VAL A 158 24.95 -10.06 -16.42
CA VAL A 158 25.33 -8.69 -16.09
C VAL A 158 26.07 -8.66 -14.76
N LYS A 159 26.77 -7.58 -14.43
CA LYS A 159 27.42 -7.43 -13.13
C LYS A 159 26.49 -6.80 -12.11
N LEU A 160 26.21 -7.52 -11.03
CA LEU A 160 25.48 -7.03 -9.85
C LEU A 160 26.43 -7.11 -8.64
N PHE A 161 26.77 -5.97 -8.05
CA PHE A 161 27.72 -5.87 -6.93
C PHE A 161 29.03 -6.66 -7.15
N GLY A 162 29.55 -6.62 -8.37
CA GLY A 162 30.79 -7.31 -8.76
C GLY A 162 30.63 -8.79 -9.11
N THR A 163 29.46 -9.38 -8.90
CA THR A 163 29.15 -10.79 -9.20
C THR A 163 28.35 -10.91 -10.51
N ASP A 164 28.55 -11.99 -11.26
CA ASP A 164 27.72 -12.28 -12.42
C ASP A 164 26.32 -12.72 -11.98
N ALA A 165 25.31 -12.05 -12.55
CA ALA A 165 23.90 -12.35 -12.30
C ALA A 165 23.13 -12.32 -13.63
N PRO A 166 22.08 -13.15 -13.80
CA PRO A 166 21.21 -13.01 -14.96
C PRO A 166 20.40 -11.68 -14.88
N ARG A 167 20.13 -11.07 -16.01
CA ARG A 167 19.33 -9.81 -16.07
C ARG A 167 18.02 -9.90 -15.30
N LEU A 168 17.27 -10.99 -15.47
CA LEU A 168 16.03 -11.22 -14.73
C LEU A 168 16.31 -11.35 -13.23
N GLY A 169 17.43 -11.94 -12.83
CA GLY A 169 17.87 -12.02 -11.44
C GLY A 169 18.04 -10.64 -10.80
N VAL A 170 18.60 -9.67 -11.53
CA VAL A 170 18.71 -8.27 -11.05
C VAL A 170 17.32 -7.66 -10.80
N LEU A 171 16.36 -7.90 -11.69
CA LEU A 171 14.99 -7.41 -11.51
C LEU A 171 14.27 -8.12 -10.35
N ILE A 172 14.56 -9.41 -10.11
CA ILE A 172 14.06 -10.15 -8.94
C ILE A 172 14.58 -9.52 -7.65
N VAL A 173 15.89 -9.20 -7.60
CA VAL A 173 16.48 -8.49 -6.46
C VAL A 173 15.82 -7.13 -6.25
N ASN A 174 15.57 -6.36 -7.31
CA ASN A 174 14.87 -5.08 -7.22
C ASN A 174 13.45 -5.24 -6.63
N THR A 175 12.71 -6.25 -7.07
CA THR A 175 11.36 -6.51 -6.53
C THR A 175 11.41 -6.93 -5.06
N ALA A 176 12.34 -7.80 -4.67
CA ALA A 176 12.52 -8.23 -3.28
C ALA A 176 12.89 -7.04 -2.36
N HIS A 177 13.85 -6.21 -2.77
CA HIS A 177 14.24 -4.99 -2.08
C HIS A 177 13.08 -4.00 -1.92
N THR A 178 12.32 -3.82 -2.99
CA THR A 178 11.13 -2.94 -2.97
C THR A 178 10.07 -3.47 -2.00
N MET A 179 9.87 -4.79 -1.95
CA MET A 179 8.92 -5.43 -1.01
C MET A 179 9.37 -5.27 0.44
N GLU A 180 10.67 -5.41 0.73
CA GLU A 180 11.26 -5.17 2.06
C GLU A 180 10.93 -3.76 2.55
N HIS A 181 11.17 -2.76 1.73
CA HIS A 181 10.89 -1.37 2.08
C HIS A 181 9.41 -1.04 2.13
N TYR A 182 8.58 -1.67 1.30
CA TYR A 182 7.14 -1.57 1.44
C TYR A 182 6.65 -2.10 2.81
N GLY A 183 7.21 -3.20 3.28
CA GLY A 183 6.93 -3.72 4.63
C GLY A 183 7.24 -2.70 5.73
N ASN A 184 8.36 -1.99 5.62
CA ASN A 184 8.70 -0.89 6.54
C ASN A 184 7.66 0.24 6.46
N LEU A 185 7.30 0.70 5.25
CA LEU A 185 6.30 1.74 5.05
C LEU A 185 4.92 1.37 5.62
N VAL A 186 4.49 0.11 5.49
CA VAL A 186 3.25 -0.42 6.08
C VAL A 186 3.23 -0.20 7.60
N THR A 187 4.33 -0.51 8.27
CA THR A 187 4.47 -0.30 9.72
C THR A 187 4.40 1.20 10.06
N TYR A 188 5.10 2.06 9.34
CA TYR A 188 5.10 3.51 9.57
C TYR A 188 3.72 4.13 9.35
N MET A 189 3.01 3.73 8.29
CA MET A 189 1.65 4.16 8.01
C MET A 189 0.71 3.80 9.18
N ARG A 190 0.77 2.57 9.68
CA ARG A 190 -0.06 2.12 10.80
C ARG A 190 0.24 2.89 12.09
N LEU A 191 1.50 3.18 12.38
CA LEU A 191 1.91 4.00 13.52
C LEU A 191 1.38 5.46 13.42
N LYS A 192 1.03 5.90 12.23
CA LYS A 192 0.40 7.21 11.95
C LYS A 192 -1.11 7.12 11.67
N ASN A 193 -1.75 5.99 11.99
CA ASN A 193 -3.18 5.73 11.76
C ASN A 193 -3.60 5.86 10.29
N VAL A 194 -2.67 5.62 9.36
CA VAL A 194 -2.94 5.59 7.92
C VAL A 194 -3.07 4.13 7.48
N VAL A 195 -4.21 3.77 6.88
CA VAL A 195 -4.43 2.40 6.35
C VAL A 195 -3.54 2.19 5.14
N PRO A 196 -2.63 1.17 5.14
CA PRO A 196 -1.77 0.90 3.99
C PRO A 196 -2.57 0.46 2.76
N PRO A 197 -2.15 0.81 1.54
CA PRO A 197 -2.84 0.42 0.30
C PRO A 197 -3.07 -1.08 0.15
N SER A 198 -2.14 -1.93 0.60
CA SER A 198 -2.30 -3.39 0.55
C SER A 198 -3.39 -3.94 1.49
N SER A 199 -3.90 -3.13 2.42
CA SER A 199 -4.97 -3.51 3.35
C SER A 199 -6.34 -2.98 2.92
N GLU A 200 -6.43 -2.30 1.78
CA GLU A 200 -7.69 -1.79 1.25
C GLU A 200 -8.43 -2.83 0.40
N PRO A 201 -9.77 -2.79 0.33
CA PRO A 201 -10.53 -3.66 -0.56
C PRO A 201 -10.03 -3.52 -2.01
N GLY A 202 -9.82 -4.65 -2.68
CA GLY A 202 -9.34 -4.67 -4.07
C GLY A 202 -7.85 -4.38 -4.25
N ALA A 203 -7.08 -4.18 -3.19
CA ALA A 203 -5.63 -3.93 -3.26
C ALA A 203 -4.85 -5.02 -4.01
N MET A 204 -5.39 -6.23 -4.04
CA MET A 204 -4.80 -7.39 -4.71
C MET A 204 -5.42 -7.66 -6.10
N ALA A 205 -6.34 -6.82 -6.56
CA ALA A 205 -6.86 -6.93 -7.93
C ALA A 205 -5.74 -6.70 -8.97
N PRO A 206 -5.77 -7.41 -10.11
CA PRO A 206 -4.82 -7.14 -11.18
C PRO A 206 -4.94 -5.69 -11.66
N PRO A 207 -3.82 -5.06 -12.10
CA PRO A 207 -3.90 -3.74 -12.72
C PRO A 207 -4.85 -3.81 -13.92
N LYS A 208 -5.62 -2.76 -14.14
CA LYS A 208 -6.43 -2.62 -15.35
C LYS A 208 -5.48 -2.60 -16.55
N GLN A 209 -5.68 -3.52 -17.47
CA GLN A 209 -4.96 -3.58 -18.74
C GLN A 209 -5.32 -2.37 -19.59
#